data_35469137e5543f9b8ec1297238c4d609
#
_entry.id   35469137e5543f9b8ec1297238c4d609
#
_cell.length_a   1.000
_cell.length_b   1.000
_cell.length_c   1.000
_cell.angle_alpha   90.00
_cell.angle_beta   90.00
_cell.angle_gamma   90.00
#
_symmetry.space_group_name_H-M   'P 1'
#
loop_
_entity.id
_entity.type
_entity.pdbx_description
1 polymer ?
#
loop_
_entity_poly.entity_id
_entity_poly.type
_entity_poly.pdbx_seq_one_letter_code
_entity_poly.pdbx_strand_id
1 'polypeptide(L)'
;EKVDGYWPYVDKFEGWTRGGSLDQKAVTYTGNSASVANSGKVFDPAEDETTVVTGPPYVSMNKSTSVFNINDINIASNTNFTFTFTAAQQINYSNGVVLGDMTDETIRFSVSTDGSSYAPVALKVKKVASGYWYLCTAEFKLPAGVSTDKIWVRFDGYAGLENHGLRIDDFKLYEGGNGSELVVPSVDYTKGTVAEAIAAGAGKNYEVAATVVAMHTQGILIGDASGVMLAFLGEAPAVAVNDAVTVKGTTELRNGVIQFGKEGLSVAKTGTSSYNTPAPEVMDGTAVTAYIATALENKAVYK
;
A
#
# COMPACT_ATOMS: atom_id res chain seq x y z
N GLU A 1 -22.80 7.57 18.91
CA GLU A 1 -21.48 8.00 19.43
C GLU A 1 -20.71 8.66 18.29
N LYS A 2 -20.11 9.81 18.55
CA LYS A 2 -19.49 10.61 17.49
C LYS A 2 -18.13 10.04 17.13
N VAL A 3 -17.94 9.61 15.89
CA VAL A 3 -16.64 9.20 15.40
C VAL A 3 -15.91 10.45 14.93
N ASP A 4 -15.08 10.98 15.79
CA ASP A 4 -14.44 12.26 15.56
C ASP A 4 -12.96 12.14 15.15
N GLY A 5 -12.44 10.91 14.96
CA GLY A 5 -11.01 10.70 14.81
C GLY A 5 -10.21 11.05 16.06
N TYR A 6 -10.91 11.30 17.17
CA TYR A 6 -10.32 11.61 18.45
C TYR A 6 -10.05 10.34 19.26
N TRP A 7 -9.11 10.46 20.16
CA TRP A 7 -8.72 9.42 21.10
C TRP A 7 -9.73 9.24 22.25
N PRO A 8 -10.11 8.00 22.64
CA PRO A 8 -9.94 6.74 21.92
C PRO A 8 -10.80 6.70 20.64
N TYR A 9 -10.26 6.07 19.58
CA TYR A 9 -10.97 5.97 18.32
C TYR A 9 -11.95 4.80 18.32
N VAL A 10 -13.20 5.04 17.95
CA VAL A 10 -14.24 4.01 17.81
C VAL A 10 -15.10 4.28 16.59
N ASP A 11 -15.26 3.30 15.71
CA ASP A 11 -16.25 3.36 14.63
C ASP A 11 -16.96 2.00 14.49
N LYS A 12 -18.26 2.01 14.61
CA LYS A 12 -19.14 0.85 14.43
C LYS A 12 -19.88 0.90 13.09
N PHE A 13 -19.51 1.82 12.22
CA PHE A 13 -20.17 2.07 10.93
C PHE A 13 -21.68 2.37 11.01
N GLU A 14 -22.23 2.59 12.18
CA GLU A 14 -23.63 2.92 12.34
C GLU A 14 -24.00 4.19 11.56
N GLY A 15 -25.09 4.12 10.79
CA GLY A 15 -25.56 5.23 9.98
C GLY A 15 -24.82 5.45 8.66
N TRP A 16 -23.92 4.57 8.27
CA TRP A 16 -23.28 4.59 6.97
C TRP A 16 -24.22 4.15 5.86
N THR A 17 -24.06 4.69 4.65
CA THR A 17 -24.88 4.37 3.49
C THR A 17 -24.19 3.30 2.63
N ARG A 18 -24.93 2.24 2.29
CA ARG A 18 -24.46 1.21 1.38
C ARG A 18 -24.02 1.80 0.04
N GLY A 19 -22.85 1.40 -0.44
CA GLY A 19 -22.30 1.84 -1.74
C GLY A 19 -21.93 3.33 -1.78
N GLY A 20 -22.01 4.02 -0.66
CA GLY A 20 -21.57 5.40 -0.53
C GLY A 20 -20.04 5.53 -0.50
N SER A 21 -19.59 6.78 -0.49
CA SER A 21 -18.16 7.09 -0.28
C SER A 21 -17.67 6.51 1.04
N LEU A 22 -16.42 6.06 1.06
CA LEU A 22 -15.75 5.66 2.30
C LEU A 22 -15.52 6.85 3.25
N ASP A 23 -15.47 8.07 2.70
CA ASP A 23 -15.26 9.29 3.48
C ASP A 23 -16.59 9.85 3.96
N GLN A 24 -17.19 9.23 4.95
CA GLN A 24 -18.48 9.67 5.55
C GLN A 24 -18.34 10.20 6.98
N LYS A 25 -17.15 10.24 7.53
CA LYS A 25 -16.87 10.57 8.94
C LYS A 25 -15.71 11.56 9.05
N ALA A 26 -15.45 12.02 10.27
CA ALA A 26 -14.38 12.97 10.54
C ALA A 26 -12.98 12.39 10.34
N VAL A 27 -12.81 11.07 10.51
CA VAL A 27 -11.60 10.34 10.10
C VAL A 27 -11.71 10.04 8.61
N THR A 28 -10.65 10.31 7.85
CA THR A 28 -10.64 10.05 6.41
C THR A 28 -10.43 8.58 6.14
N TYR A 29 -11.41 7.96 5.49
CA TYR A 29 -11.30 6.60 4.97
C TYR A 29 -11.00 6.66 3.49
N THR A 30 -10.00 5.92 3.07
CA THR A 30 -9.66 5.77 1.65
C THR A 30 -9.54 4.29 1.29
N GLY A 31 -9.65 3.95 0.02
CA GLY A 31 -9.50 2.57 -0.38
C GLY A 31 -9.56 2.35 -1.88
N ASN A 32 -9.14 1.16 -2.29
CA ASN A 32 -9.29 0.65 -3.63
C ASN A 32 -10.00 -0.71 -3.56
N SER A 33 -11.04 -0.88 -4.37
CA SER A 33 -11.87 -2.11 -4.36
C SER A 33 -12.39 -2.48 -2.95
N ALA A 34 -12.63 -1.46 -2.13
CA ALA A 34 -13.29 -1.55 -0.83
C ALA A 34 -14.53 -0.65 -0.84
N SER A 35 -15.61 -1.08 -0.21
CA SER A 35 -16.86 -0.32 -0.17
C SER A 35 -17.67 -0.64 1.07
N VAL A 36 -18.56 0.26 1.44
CA VAL A 36 -19.55 0.00 2.49
C VAL A 36 -20.64 -0.93 1.95
N ALA A 37 -20.86 -2.03 2.63
CA ALA A 37 -21.89 -3.01 2.30
C ALA A 37 -22.84 -3.24 3.50
N ASN A 38 -24.09 -3.56 3.22
CA ASN A 38 -25.06 -3.89 4.26
C ASN A 38 -25.91 -5.11 3.89
N SER A 39 -25.32 -6.00 3.09
CA SER A 39 -25.95 -7.26 2.71
C SER A 39 -25.33 -8.44 3.47
N GLY A 40 -26.16 -9.33 3.95
CA GLY A 40 -25.73 -10.52 4.65
C GLY A 40 -26.45 -10.69 5.99
N LYS A 41 -26.31 -11.87 6.57
CA LYS A 41 -26.90 -12.16 7.88
C LYS A 41 -26.15 -11.35 8.94
N VAL A 42 -26.90 -10.60 9.71
CA VAL A 42 -26.47 -10.09 11.01
C VAL A 42 -26.31 -11.31 11.91
N PHE A 43 -25.14 -11.48 12.46
CA PHE A 43 -24.95 -12.41 13.56
C PHE A 43 -24.94 -11.57 14.81
N ASP A 44 -25.98 -11.73 15.60
CA ASP A 44 -25.98 -11.25 16.96
C ASP A 44 -24.91 -12.05 17.70
N PRO A 45 -23.84 -11.45 18.20
CA PRO A 45 -22.88 -12.16 19.03
C PRO A 45 -23.60 -12.41 20.36
N ALA A 46 -24.25 -13.57 20.45
CA ALA A 46 -24.89 -13.94 21.67
C ALA A 46 -23.88 -13.90 22.82
N GLU A 47 -24.07 -12.93 23.72
CA GLU A 47 -23.74 -13.08 25.12
C GLU A 47 -22.28 -13.30 25.52
N ASP A 48 -21.30 -12.96 24.68
CA ASP A 48 -19.92 -12.94 25.15
C ASP A 48 -19.54 -11.55 25.67
N GLU A 49 -18.74 -11.54 26.72
CA GLU A 49 -18.37 -10.44 27.60
C GLU A 49 -17.85 -9.16 26.92
N THR A 50 -17.66 -9.15 25.64
CA THR A 50 -17.05 -8.05 24.89
C THR A 50 -18.00 -7.21 24.09
N THR A 51 -19.30 -7.51 24.10
CA THR A 51 -20.34 -6.72 23.42
C THR A 51 -19.97 -6.33 21.99
N VAL A 52 -19.48 -7.27 21.20
CA VAL A 52 -19.21 -7.05 19.78
C VAL A 52 -20.52 -7.28 19.05
N VAL A 53 -21.23 -6.22 18.77
CA VAL A 53 -22.42 -6.25 17.92
C VAL A 53 -21.98 -5.94 16.51
N THR A 54 -21.91 -6.97 15.68
CA THR A 54 -21.61 -6.80 14.26
C THR A 54 -22.90 -6.85 13.47
N GLY A 55 -23.12 -5.84 12.69
CA GLY A 55 -24.28 -5.75 11.82
C GLY A 55 -23.99 -4.90 10.60
N PRO A 56 -24.84 -4.94 9.56
CA PRO A 56 -24.67 -3.98 8.48
C PRO A 56 -24.95 -2.56 8.98
N PRO A 57 -24.18 -1.57 8.49
CA PRO A 57 -23.18 -1.68 7.42
C PRO A 57 -21.77 -2.08 7.92
N TYR A 58 -20.98 -2.66 7.04
CA TYR A 58 -19.58 -3.04 7.25
C TYR A 58 -18.74 -2.70 6.02
N VAL A 59 -17.42 -2.64 6.16
CA VAL A 59 -16.52 -2.51 5.01
C VAL A 59 -16.33 -3.87 4.35
N SER A 60 -16.52 -3.93 3.04
CA SER A 60 -16.30 -5.11 2.21
C SER A 60 -15.09 -4.91 1.30
N MET A 61 -14.17 -5.86 1.34
CA MET A 61 -13.02 -5.97 0.43
C MET A 61 -13.15 -7.30 -0.33
N ASN A 62 -13.04 -7.28 -1.66
CA ASN A 62 -13.38 -8.44 -2.48
C ASN A 62 -12.35 -8.82 -3.55
N LYS A 63 -11.16 -8.22 -3.51
CA LYS A 63 -10.07 -8.49 -4.45
C LYS A 63 -8.72 -8.58 -3.73
N SER A 64 -7.81 -9.33 -4.30
CA SER A 64 -6.41 -9.39 -3.83
C SER A 64 -5.72 -8.02 -3.84
N THR A 65 -6.20 -7.10 -4.68
CA THR A 65 -5.71 -5.71 -4.78
C THR A 65 -6.53 -4.74 -3.93
N SER A 66 -7.49 -5.21 -3.15
CA SER A 66 -8.27 -4.35 -2.26
C SER A 66 -7.38 -3.73 -1.19
N VAL A 67 -7.59 -2.45 -0.95
CA VAL A 67 -6.95 -1.69 0.13
C VAL A 67 -8.02 -0.88 0.84
N PHE A 68 -7.99 -0.88 2.16
CA PHE A 68 -8.80 0.00 2.98
C PHE A 68 -7.90 0.66 4.04
N ASN A 69 -7.92 1.98 4.09
CA ASN A 69 -7.13 2.77 5.02
C ASN A 69 -8.03 3.58 5.94
N ILE A 70 -7.61 3.68 7.18
CA ILE A 70 -8.11 4.66 8.16
C ILE A 70 -6.97 5.65 8.37
N ASN A 71 -7.18 6.88 7.95
CA ASN A 71 -6.15 7.90 7.93
C ASN A 71 -6.30 8.87 9.10
N ASP A 72 -5.17 9.40 9.57
CA ASP A 72 -5.10 10.48 10.54
C ASP A 72 -5.80 10.20 11.88
N ILE A 73 -5.72 8.96 12.39
CA ILE A 73 -6.26 8.64 13.71
C ILE A 73 -5.44 9.38 14.78
N ASN A 74 -6.06 10.31 15.49
CA ASN A 74 -5.42 11.01 16.59
C ASN A 74 -5.19 10.05 17.77
N ILE A 75 -3.98 10.01 18.29
CA ILE A 75 -3.55 9.12 19.38
C ILE A 75 -3.17 9.85 20.67
N ALA A 76 -3.40 11.17 20.72
CA ALA A 76 -3.16 12.00 21.91
C ALA A 76 -1.79 11.77 22.58
N SER A 77 -0.74 11.58 21.77
CA SER A 77 0.65 11.30 22.21
C SER A 77 0.84 9.96 22.95
N ASN A 78 -0.10 9.04 22.89
CA ASN A 78 0.09 7.68 23.39
C ASN A 78 1.10 6.90 22.52
N THR A 79 1.72 5.90 23.09
CA THR A 79 2.77 5.12 22.43
C THR A 79 2.53 3.62 22.41
N ASN A 80 1.55 3.13 23.17
CA ASN A 80 1.23 1.70 23.32
C ASN A 80 -0.26 1.49 23.08
N PHE A 81 -0.61 0.59 22.18
CA PHE A 81 -1.96 0.49 21.64
C PHE A 81 -2.47 -0.94 21.54
N THR A 82 -3.77 -1.04 21.69
CA THR A 82 -4.58 -2.17 21.23
C THR A 82 -5.58 -1.66 20.20
N PHE A 83 -5.56 -2.25 18.98
CA PHE A 83 -6.57 -2.04 17.97
C PHE A 83 -7.41 -3.32 17.81
N THR A 84 -8.72 -3.19 17.96
CA THR A 84 -9.65 -4.31 17.78
C THR A 84 -10.61 -4.01 16.65
N PHE A 85 -11.03 -5.05 15.96
CA PHE A 85 -12.07 -5.01 14.96
C PHE A 85 -12.70 -6.38 14.81
N THR A 86 -13.88 -6.44 14.23
CA THR A 86 -14.49 -7.71 13.84
C THR A 86 -14.31 -7.95 12.36
N ALA A 87 -14.16 -9.22 11.98
CA ALA A 87 -14.05 -9.59 10.59
C ALA A 87 -14.73 -10.93 10.30
N ALA A 88 -15.16 -11.11 9.04
CA ALA A 88 -15.67 -12.37 8.52
C ALA A 88 -15.16 -12.58 7.10
N GLN A 89 -14.77 -13.81 6.79
CA GLN A 89 -14.39 -14.21 5.44
C GLN A 89 -15.58 -14.83 4.72
N GLN A 90 -15.91 -14.29 3.55
CA GLN A 90 -16.88 -14.89 2.66
C GLN A 90 -16.17 -15.83 1.67
N ILE A 91 -16.60 -17.10 1.63
CA ILE A 91 -15.93 -18.15 0.85
C ILE A 91 -16.70 -18.61 -0.39
N ASN A 92 -17.96 -18.18 -0.57
CA ASN A 92 -18.73 -18.53 -1.75
C ASN A 92 -19.76 -17.44 -2.08
N TYR A 93 -19.96 -17.21 -3.39
CA TYR A 93 -20.96 -16.29 -3.94
C TYR A 93 -22.08 -16.98 -4.71
N SER A 94 -21.85 -18.20 -5.20
CA SER A 94 -22.72 -18.81 -6.24
C SER A 94 -24.11 -19.21 -5.76
N ASN A 95 -24.26 -19.54 -4.47
CA ASN A 95 -25.51 -20.01 -3.88
C ASN A 95 -25.90 -19.24 -2.60
N GLY A 96 -25.52 -17.99 -2.54
CA GLY A 96 -25.68 -17.14 -1.37
C GLY A 96 -24.36 -16.94 -0.63
N VAL A 97 -24.39 -16.05 0.36
CA VAL A 97 -23.22 -15.74 1.16
C VAL A 97 -22.93 -16.89 2.11
N VAL A 98 -21.78 -17.54 1.92
CA VAL A 98 -21.24 -18.52 2.85
C VAL A 98 -20.01 -17.89 3.51
N LEU A 99 -20.01 -17.83 4.84
CA LEU A 99 -18.85 -17.38 5.62
C LEU A 99 -18.00 -18.59 6.00
N GLY A 100 -16.68 -18.40 6.02
CA GLY A 100 -15.70 -19.44 6.31
C GLY A 100 -14.87 -19.14 7.56
N ASP A 101 -14.11 -20.13 7.97
CA ASP A 101 -13.17 -19.97 9.08
C ASP A 101 -12.04 -19.04 8.69
N MET A 102 -11.55 -18.27 9.67
CA MET A 102 -10.48 -17.29 9.53
C MET A 102 -9.32 -17.64 10.45
N THR A 103 -8.14 -17.30 9.98
CA THR A 103 -6.88 -17.33 10.73
C THR A 103 -6.25 -15.94 10.74
N ASP A 104 -5.17 -15.77 11.47
CA ASP A 104 -4.35 -14.56 11.45
C ASP A 104 -3.72 -14.27 10.08
N GLU A 105 -3.57 -15.28 9.23
CA GLU A 105 -3.10 -15.14 7.85
C GLU A 105 -4.17 -14.64 6.87
N THR A 106 -5.45 -14.72 7.26
CA THR A 106 -6.58 -14.32 6.41
C THR A 106 -6.65 -12.79 6.23
N ILE A 107 -6.08 -12.03 7.15
CA ILE A 107 -6.15 -10.57 7.18
C ILE A 107 -4.74 -10.00 7.22
N ARG A 108 -4.44 -9.11 6.30
CA ARG A 108 -3.22 -8.30 6.33
C ARG A 108 -3.53 -6.95 6.94
N PHE A 109 -2.95 -6.71 8.10
CA PHE A 109 -3.15 -5.50 8.88
C PHE A 109 -1.79 -4.84 9.12
N SER A 110 -1.73 -3.54 8.92
CA SER A 110 -0.51 -2.77 9.11
C SER A 110 -0.80 -1.38 9.65
N VAL A 111 0.21 -0.79 10.29
CA VAL A 111 0.13 0.52 10.93
C VAL A 111 1.30 1.38 10.44
N SER A 112 1.04 2.66 10.23
CA SER A 112 2.04 3.65 9.87
C SER A 112 2.05 4.81 10.86
N THR A 113 3.23 5.41 11.05
CA THR A 113 3.44 6.63 11.83
C THR A 113 3.68 7.87 10.97
N ASP A 114 3.73 7.69 9.63
CA ASP A 114 4.01 8.75 8.66
C ASP A 114 3.01 8.78 7.47
N GLY A 115 2.07 7.81 7.44
CA GLY A 115 1.08 7.66 6.37
C GLY A 115 1.62 7.06 5.07
N SER A 116 2.91 6.71 5.01
CA SER A 116 3.56 6.18 3.80
C SER A 116 4.21 4.82 4.02
N SER A 117 4.86 4.62 5.15
CA SER A 117 5.62 3.42 5.49
C SER A 117 4.82 2.58 6.49
N TYR A 118 4.33 1.43 6.07
CA TYR A 118 3.46 0.59 6.88
C TYR A 118 4.20 -0.60 7.48
N ALA A 119 4.12 -0.75 8.80
CA ALA A 119 4.62 -1.90 9.55
C ALA A 119 3.52 -2.94 9.69
N PRO A 120 3.72 -4.21 9.27
CA PRO A 120 2.76 -5.27 9.50
C PRO A 120 2.64 -5.55 11.00
N VAL A 121 1.41 -5.79 11.47
CA VAL A 121 1.13 -6.15 12.86
C VAL A 121 0.40 -7.49 12.88
N ALA A 122 0.91 -8.41 13.68
CA ALA A 122 0.29 -9.71 13.87
C ALA A 122 -1.05 -9.57 14.60
N LEU A 123 -2.02 -10.37 14.16
CA LEU A 123 -3.35 -10.40 14.74
C LEU A 123 -3.55 -11.63 15.63
N LYS A 124 -4.22 -11.43 16.75
CA LYS A 124 -4.86 -12.50 17.51
C LYS A 124 -6.29 -12.61 17.00
N VAL A 125 -6.68 -13.75 16.46
CA VAL A 125 -7.99 -13.98 15.85
C VAL A 125 -8.78 -14.96 16.71
N LYS A 126 -9.93 -14.52 17.23
CA LYS A 126 -10.79 -15.33 18.10
C LYS A 126 -12.19 -15.40 17.50
N LYS A 127 -12.72 -16.61 17.29
CA LYS A 127 -14.09 -16.82 16.81
C LYS A 127 -15.08 -16.32 17.86
N VAL A 128 -16.05 -15.54 17.44
CA VAL A 128 -17.20 -15.13 18.27
C VAL A 128 -18.23 -16.25 18.28
N ALA A 129 -18.83 -16.55 19.43
CA ALA A 129 -19.46 -17.84 19.76
C ALA A 129 -20.55 -18.35 18.80
N SER A 130 -21.26 -17.54 18.07
CA SER A 130 -22.44 -17.98 17.30
C SER A 130 -22.38 -17.77 15.78
N GLY A 131 -21.22 -17.42 15.22
CA GLY A 131 -21.13 -17.12 13.77
C GLY A 131 -19.74 -17.32 13.20
N TYR A 132 -19.58 -16.89 11.94
CA TYR A 132 -18.31 -16.85 11.27
C TYR A 132 -17.67 -15.45 11.36
N TRP A 133 -18.04 -14.69 12.39
CA TRP A 133 -17.36 -13.46 12.76
C TRP A 133 -16.27 -13.75 13.79
N TYR A 134 -15.20 -13.01 13.69
CA TYR A 134 -14.01 -13.15 14.49
C TYR A 134 -13.63 -11.80 15.09
N LEU A 135 -13.33 -11.78 16.37
CA LEU A 135 -12.67 -10.65 17.00
C LEU A 135 -11.17 -10.73 16.66
N CYS A 136 -10.68 -9.69 16.02
CA CYS A 136 -9.29 -9.52 15.66
C CYS A 136 -8.67 -8.47 16.58
N THR A 137 -7.52 -8.77 17.16
CA THR A 137 -6.80 -7.89 18.08
C THR A 137 -5.37 -7.72 17.61
N ALA A 138 -4.98 -6.48 17.37
CA ALA A 138 -3.61 -6.05 17.10
C ALA A 138 -3.08 -5.29 18.32
N GLU A 139 -1.92 -5.68 18.82
CA GLU A 139 -1.22 -4.96 19.89
C GLU A 139 0.13 -4.48 19.36
N PHE A 140 0.44 -3.19 19.54
CA PHE A 140 1.67 -2.59 19.01
C PHE A 140 2.11 -1.38 19.82
N LYS A 141 3.39 -1.03 19.67
CA LYS A 141 4.00 0.19 20.22
C LYS A 141 4.61 1.02 19.11
N LEU A 142 4.62 2.35 19.30
CA LEU A 142 5.42 3.20 18.42
C LEU A 142 6.90 2.87 18.59
N PRO A 143 7.70 2.99 17.50
CA PRO A 143 9.15 2.83 17.60
C PRO A 143 9.78 3.85 18.57
N ALA A 144 10.81 3.44 19.25
CA ALA A 144 11.55 4.32 20.16
C ALA A 144 12.01 5.60 19.42
N GLY A 145 11.78 6.76 20.03
CA GLY A 145 12.14 8.06 19.47
C GLY A 145 11.19 8.62 18.41
N VAL A 146 10.16 7.88 18.01
CA VAL A 146 9.09 8.41 17.16
C VAL A 146 8.12 9.21 18.01
N SER A 147 7.92 10.47 17.64
CA SER A 147 6.95 11.38 18.23
C SER A 147 5.93 11.76 17.16
N THR A 148 4.70 11.30 17.32
CA THR A 148 3.58 11.64 16.45
C THR A 148 2.31 11.72 17.27
N ASP A 149 1.36 12.55 16.85
CA ASP A 149 0.01 12.62 17.40
C ASP A 149 -1.01 11.83 16.57
N LYS A 150 -0.55 11.18 15.49
CA LYS A 150 -1.39 10.46 14.53
C LYS A 150 -0.78 9.14 14.11
N ILE A 151 -1.66 8.21 13.77
CA ILE A 151 -1.31 6.97 13.06
C ILE A 151 -2.28 6.73 11.91
N TRP A 152 -1.86 5.87 11.00
CA TRP A 152 -2.63 5.36 9.87
C TRP A 152 -2.73 3.86 9.97
N VAL A 153 -3.91 3.33 9.71
CA VAL A 153 -4.17 1.89 9.73
C VAL A 153 -4.52 1.45 8.32
N ARG A 154 -4.01 0.29 7.91
CA ARG A 154 -4.23 -0.25 6.58
C ARG A 154 -4.58 -1.73 6.63
N PHE A 155 -5.60 -2.08 5.87
CA PHE A 155 -5.98 -3.45 5.56
C PHE A 155 -5.68 -3.71 4.09
N ASP A 156 -4.95 -4.78 3.79
CA ASP A 156 -4.63 -5.17 2.42
C ASP A 156 -5.31 -6.49 2.07
N GLY A 157 -5.75 -6.60 0.82
CA GLY A 157 -6.17 -7.86 0.24
C GLY A 157 -5.02 -8.86 0.13
N TYR A 158 -5.34 -10.12 -0.10
CA TYR A 158 -4.38 -11.21 -0.28
C TYR A 158 -4.79 -12.09 -1.46
N ALA A 159 -3.88 -12.89 -1.97
CA ALA A 159 -4.10 -13.67 -3.20
C ALA A 159 -5.31 -14.63 -3.13
N GLY A 160 -5.67 -15.11 -1.94
CA GLY A 160 -6.86 -15.95 -1.72
C GLY A 160 -8.18 -15.18 -1.66
N LEU A 161 -8.16 -13.84 -1.74
CA LEU A 161 -9.36 -13.01 -1.66
C LEU A 161 -10.13 -12.95 -3.00
N GLU A 162 -9.53 -13.34 -4.10
CA GLU A 162 -10.18 -13.46 -5.41
C GLU A 162 -11.38 -14.40 -5.34
N ASN A 163 -12.57 -13.90 -5.69
CA ASN A 163 -13.86 -14.57 -5.55
C ASN A 163 -14.35 -14.82 -4.10
N HIS A 164 -13.64 -14.29 -3.11
CA HIS A 164 -14.04 -14.29 -1.71
C HIS A 164 -14.21 -12.85 -1.25
N GLY A 165 -14.83 -12.62 -0.12
CA GLY A 165 -14.96 -11.28 0.47
C GLY A 165 -14.41 -11.28 1.87
N LEU A 166 -13.74 -10.19 2.24
CA LEU A 166 -13.44 -9.87 3.61
C LEU A 166 -14.40 -8.78 4.07
N ARG A 167 -15.05 -8.99 5.21
CA ARG A 167 -15.93 -8.02 5.88
C ARG A 167 -15.23 -7.56 7.13
N ILE A 168 -15.21 -6.26 7.37
CA ILE A 168 -14.53 -5.66 8.51
C ILE A 168 -15.47 -4.65 9.16
N ASP A 169 -15.55 -4.66 10.49
CA ASP A 169 -16.48 -3.84 11.27
C ASP A 169 -15.96 -3.55 12.68
N ASP A 170 -16.65 -2.70 13.44
CA ASP A 170 -16.44 -2.43 14.86
C ASP A 170 -15.00 -2.05 15.23
N PHE A 171 -14.47 -1.02 14.64
CA PHE A 171 -13.11 -0.55 14.94
C PHE A 171 -13.02 0.12 16.31
N LYS A 172 -11.99 -0.27 17.08
CA LYS A 172 -11.62 0.40 18.32
C LYS A 172 -10.11 0.47 18.45
N LEU A 173 -9.59 1.66 18.74
CA LEU A 173 -8.20 1.88 19.14
C LEU A 173 -8.17 2.50 20.52
N TYR A 174 -7.42 1.90 21.42
CA TYR A 174 -7.26 2.39 22.81
C TYR A 174 -5.85 2.13 23.31
N GLU A 175 -5.50 2.81 24.42
CA GLU A 175 -4.20 2.69 25.06
C GLU A 175 -4.04 1.33 25.75
N GLY A 176 -2.83 0.80 25.72
CA GLY A 176 -2.44 -0.43 26.40
C GLY A 176 -2.23 -1.59 25.46
N GLY A 177 -1.80 -2.72 26.03
CA GLY A 177 -1.47 -3.94 25.31
C GLY A 177 -0.02 -4.36 25.53
N ASN A 178 0.32 -5.57 25.08
CA ASN A 178 1.64 -6.18 25.20
C ASN A 178 2.32 -6.37 23.82
N GLY A 179 1.99 -5.50 22.87
CA GLY A 179 2.55 -5.55 21.53
C GLY A 179 4.03 -5.19 21.47
N SER A 180 4.66 -5.60 20.39
CA SER A 180 6.03 -5.19 20.05
C SER A 180 6.04 -3.80 19.39
N GLU A 181 7.20 -3.19 19.33
CA GLU A 181 7.39 -1.96 18.54
C GLU A 181 7.10 -2.23 17.06
N LEU A 182 6.50 -1.24 16.40
CA LEU A 182 6.29 -1.29 14.96
C LEU A 182 7.64 -1.35 14.24
N VAL A 183 7.82 -2.34 13.39
CA VAL A 183 9.00 -2.48 12.55
C VAL A 183 8.56 -2.37 11.09
N VAL A 184 8.85 -1.23 10.48
CA VAL A 184 8.66 -1.08 9.05
C VAL A 184 9.68 -1.96 8.34
N PRO A 185 9.28 -2.89 7.48
CA PRO A 185 10.23 -3.71 6.74
C PRO A 185 11.19 -2.82 5.95
N SER A 186 12.48 -2.97 6.20
CA SER A 186 13.48 -2.29 5.38
C SER A 186 13.49 -2.93 3.98
N VAL A 187 13.42 -2.09 2.97
CA VAL A 187 13.67 -2.53 1.61
C VAL A 187 15.16 -2.37 1.34
N ASP A 188 15.84 -3.48 1.13
CA ASP A 188 17.24 -3.44 0.72
C ASP A 188 17.32 -3.03 -0.75
N TYR A 189 18.02 -1.92 -0.99
CA TYR A 189 18.26 -1.43 -2.34
C TYR A 189 19.69 -1.75 -2.77
N THR A 190 19.83 -2.40 -3.92
CA THR A 190 21.13 -2.55 -4.58
C THR A 190 21.56 -1.19 -5.13
N LYS A 191 22.70 -0.68 -4.67
CA LYS A 191 23.30 0.53 -5.28
C LYS A 191 23.90 0.16 -6.62
N GLY A 192 23.56 0.93 -7.64
CA GLY A 192 24.05 0.66 -8.98
C GLY A 192 23.77 1.80 -9.95
N THR A 193 24.11 1.55 -11.19
CA THR A 193 23.89 2.45 -12.33
C THR A 193 22.53 2.23 -12.98
N VAL A 194 22.11 3.16 -13.84
CA VAL A 194 20.91 3.03 -14.66
C VAL A 194 20.95 1.74 -15.50
N ALA A 195 22.09 1.46 -16.15
CA ALA A 195 22.23 0.27 -16.98
C ALA A 195 22.12 -1.03 -16.17
N GLU A 196 22.69 -1.08 -14.96
CA GLU A 196 22.59 -2.24 -14.09
C GLU A 196 21.15 -2.48 -13.62
N ALA A 197 20.42 -1.42 -13.26
CA ALA A 197 19.02 -1.51 -12.90
C ALA A 197 18.15 -2.02 -14.07
N ILE A 198 18.42 -1.56 -15.31
CA ILE A 198 17.75 -2.04 -16.51
C ILE A 198 18.08 -3.53 -16.77
N ALA A 199 19.37 -3.89 -16.71
CA ALA A 199 19.83 -5.24 -16.97
C ALA A 199 19.33 -6.27 -15.95
N ALA A 200 19.09 -5.85 -14.70
CA ALA A 200 18.53 -6.70 -13.66
C ALA A 200 17.08 -7.12 -13.92
N GLY A 201 16.36 -6.42 -14.79
CA GLY A 201 14.97 -6.72 -15.12
C GLY A 201 13.96 -6.19 -14.10
N ALA A 202 12.71 -6.64 -14.22
CA ALA A 202 11.62 -6.20 -13.35
C ALA A 202 11.67 -6.85 -11.96
N GLY A 203 11.07 -6.16 -10.98
CA GLY A 203 10.92 -6.66 -9.60
C GLY A 203 12.20 -6.57 -8.77
N LYS A 204 13.13 -5.69 -9.14
CA LYS A 204 14.39 -5.49 -8.41
C LYS A 204 14.41 -4.11 -7.76
N ASN A 205 14.93 -4.06 -6.53
CA ASN A 205 15.05 -2.83 -5.78
C ASN A 205 16.43 -2.20 -6.01
N TYR A 206 16.44 -0.99 -6.55
CA TYR A 206 17.67 -0.26 -6.85
C TYR A 206 17.67 1.14 -6.23
N GLU A 207 18.87 1.54 -5.79
CA GLU A 207 19.22 2.93 -5.47
C GLU A 207 20.18 3.42 -6.55
N VAL A 208 19.74 4.39 -7.34
CA VAL A 208 20.52 4.95 -8.46
C VAL A 208 20.76 6.44 -8.22
N ALA A 209 22.02 6.87 -8.29
CA ALA A 209 22.39 8.26 -8.35
C ALA A 209 22.41 8.72 -9.82
N ALA A 210 21.63 9.74 -10.16
CA ALA A 210 21.45 10.17 -11.54
C ALA A 210 21.17 11.66 -11.66
N THR A 211 21.08 12.15 -12.88
CA THR A 211 20.65 13.51 -13.21
C THR A 211 19.25 13.46 -13.84
N VAL A 212 18.40 14.39 -13.51
CA VAL A 212 17.11 14.57 -14.21
C VAL A 212 17.39 15.11 -15.62
N VAL A 213 17.13 14.28 -16.62
CA VAL A 213 17.40 14.58 -18.04
C VAL A 213 16.20 15.25 -18.69
N ALA A 214 15.00 14.80 -18.36
CA ALA A 214 13.75 15.33 -18.90
C ALA A 214 12.61 15.18 -17.89
N MET A 215 11.57 15.99 -18.10
CA MET A 215 10.36 15.98 -17.28
C MET A 215 9.23 15.31 -18.04
N HIS A 216 8.44 14.53 -17.33
CA HIS A 216 7.17 13.98 -17.78
C HIS A 216 6.05 14.46 -16.83
N THR A 217 4.81 14.52 -17.28
CA THR A 217 3.68 14.95 -16.44
C THR A 217 3.47 14.11 -15.18
N GLN A 218 3.92 12.86 -15.20
CA GLN A 218 3.76 11.89 -14.11
C GLN A 218 5.09 11.20 -13.74
N GLY A 219 6.22 11.85 -14.00
CA GLY A 219 7.52 11.26 -13.71
C GLY A 219 8.69 12.03 -14.29
N ILE A 220 9.86 11.44 -14.21
CA ILE A 220 11.11 12.03 -14.72
C ILE A 220 11.89 11.00 -15.53
N LEU A 221 12.62 11.45 -16.52
CA LEU A 221 13.68 10.68 -17.15
C LEU A 221 14.97 10.97 -16.40
N ILE A 222 15.58 9.97 -15.82
CA ILE A 222 16.87 10.04 -15.12
C ILE A 222 17.96 9.43 -15.98
N GLY A 223 19.17 9.98 -15.90
CA GLY A 223 20.32 9.47 -16.62
C GLY A 223 21.61 9.59 -15.85
N ASP A 224 22.49 8.64 -16.09
CA ASP A 224 23.89 8.62 -15.67
C ASP A 224 24.80 8.30 -16.86
N ALA A 225 26.10 8.10 -16.65
CA ALA A 225 27.02 7.75 -17.74
C ALA A 225 26.72 6.40 -18.43
N SER A 226 25.89 5.55 -17.80
CA SER A 226 25.56 4.21 -18.28
C SER A 226 24.29 4.16 -19.13
N GLY A 227 23.38 5.13 -18.99
CA GLY A 227 22.13 5.14 -19.73
C GLY A 227 21.07 6.08 -19.14
N VAL A 228 19.84 5.92 -19.64
CA VAL A 228 18.66 6.66 -19.18
C VAL A 228 17.52 5.71 -18.87
N MET A 229 16.69 6.09 -17.88
CA MET A 229 15.54 5.31 -17.45
C MET A 229 14.40 6.23 -16.98
N LEU A 230 13.15 5.82 -17.20
CA LEU A 230 12.00 6.52 -16.63
C LEU A 230 11.83 6.15 -15.16
N ALA A 231 11.62 7.14 -14.32
CA ALA A 231 11.09 6.98 -12.95
C ALA A 231 9.64 7.51 -12.96
N PHE A 232 8.69 6.58 -12.90
CA PHE A 232 7.26 6.90 -13.00
C PHE A 232 6.68 7.16 -11.61
N LEU A 233 6.38 8.42 -11.32
CA LEU A 233 5.86 8.86 -10.01
C LEU A 233 4.32 8.72 -9.89
N GLY A 234 3.61 8.76 -11.02
CA GLY A 234 2.15 8.80 -11.04
C GLY A 234 1.56 10.19 -10.78
N GLU A 235 2.43 11.17 -10.50
CA GLU A 235 2.10 12.58 -10.22
C GLU A 235 3.17 13.50 -10.78
N ALA A 236 2.92 14.81 -10.70
CA ALA A 236 3.88 15.82 -11.15
C ALA A 236 5.14 15.80 -10.27
N PRO A 237 6.34 15.70 -10.85
CA PRO A 237 7.57 15.64 -10.08
C PRO A 237 7.92 16.98 -9.41
N ALA A 238 8.50 16.88 -8.19
CA ALA A 238 8.96 18.03 -7.41
C ALA A 238 10.41 18.44 -7.69
N VAL A 239 11.03 17.91 -8.75
CA VAL A 239 12.40 18.18 -9.18
C VAL A 239 12.41 18.82 -10.56
N ALA A 240 13.56 19.31 -11.02
CA ALA A 240 13.72 19.98 -12.32
C ALA A 240 14.84 19.34 -13.13
N VAL A 241 14.86 19.60 -14.45
CA VAL A 241 15.97 19.21 -15.33
C VAL A 241 17.30 19.76 -14.79
N ASN A 242 18.34 18.95 -14.84
CA ASN A 242 19.66 19.19 -14.27
C ASN A 242 19.72 19.11 -12.73
N ASP A 243 18.68 18.66 -12.06
CA ASP A 243 18.83 18.25 -10.67
C ASP A 243 19.58 16.93 -10.57
N ALA A 244 20.58 16.88 -9.68
CA ALA A 244 21.16 15.63 -9.23
C ALA A 244 20.20 14.98 -8.24
N VAL A 245 19.91 13.71 -8.43
CA VAL A 245 18.93 12.97 -7.62
C VAL A 245 19.46 11.60 -7.21
N THR A 246 19.01 11.14 -6.06
CA THR A 246 19.05 9.72 -5.70
C THR A 246 17.64 9.17 -5.84
N VAL A 247 17.50 8.15 -6.67
CA VAL A 247 16.23 7.46 -6.92
C VAL A 247 16.29 6.08 -6.28
N LYS A 248 15.30 5.76 -5.44
CA LYS A 248 15.11 4.43 -4.84
C LYS A 248 13.76 3.90 -5.24
N GLY A 249 13.70 2.70 -5.77
CA GLY A 249 12.45 2.10 -6.20
C GLY A 249 12.60 0.68 -6.68
N THR A 250 11.47 0.08 -7.00
CA THR A 250 11.39 -1.24 -7.61
C THR A 250 11.26 -1.08 -9.12
N THR A 251 12.06 -1.81 -9.86
CA THR A 251 11.96 -1.85 -11.33
C THR A 251 10.71 -2.61 -11.76
N GLU A 252 10.05 -2.13 -12.81
CA GLU A 252 8.91 -2.80 -13.45
C GLU A 252 9.09 -2.86 -14.97
N LEU A 253 8.50 -3.88 -15.59
CA LEU A 253 8.41 -3.97 -17.05
C LEU A 253 7.10 -3.34 -17.51
N ARG A 254 7.17 -2.23 -18.26
CA ARG A 254 6.00 -1.57 -18.80
C ARG A 254 6.17 -1.30 -20.28
N ASN A 255 5.25 -1.83 -21.10
CA ASN A 255 5.29 -1.71 -22.56
C ASN A 255 6.63 -2.17 -23.18
N GLY A 256 7.26 -3.18 -22.61
CA GLY A 256 8.54 -3.70 -23.07
C GLY A 256 9.77 -2.95 -22.55
N VAL A 257 9.60 -1.96 -21.67
CA VAL A 257 10.68 -1.13 -21.13
C VAL A 257 10.79 -1.33 -19.64
N ILE A 258 12.02 -1.45 -19.12
CA ILE A 258 12.28 -1.42 -17.69
C ILE A 258 12.30 0.04 -17.22
N GLN A 259 11.51 0.31 -16.19
CA GLN A 259 11.43 1.62 -15.53
C GLN A 259 11.33 1.43 -14.02
N PHE A 260 11.48 2.49 -13.24
CA PHE A 260 11.01 2.49 -11.86
C PHE A 260 9.49 2.68 -11.82
N GLY A 261 8.79 1.78 -11.12
CA GLY A 261 7.36 1.88 -10.86
C GLY A 261 7.05 2.86 -9.70
N LYS A 262 5.83 3.34 -9.64
CA LYS A 262 5.42 4.36 -8.65
C LYS A 262 5.38 3.84 -7.21
N GLU A 263 5.14 2.55 -7.00
CA GLU A 263 4.97 1.98 -5.67
C GLU A 263 6.30 1.98 -4.90
N GLY A 264 6.34 2.71 -3.81
CA GLY A 264 7.54 2.86 -2.99
C GLY A 264 8.69 3.64 -3.66
N LEU A 265 8.42 4.35 -4.77
CA LEU A 265 9.40 5.17 -5.45
C LEU A 265 9.72 6.43 -4.64
N SER A 266 10.98 6.65 -4.39
CA SER A 266 11.50 7.86 -3.74
C SER A 266 12.51 8.56 -4.65
N VAL A 267 12.36 9.87 -4.81
CA VAL A 267 13.27 10.73 -5.56
C VAL A 267 13.73 11.85 -4.64
N ALA A 268 15.00 11.80 -4.24
CA ALA A 268 15.61 12.81 -3.38
C ALA A 268 16.59 13.66 -4.19
N LYS A 269 16.35 14.99 -4.22
CA LYS A 269 17.30 15.93 -4.81
C LYS A 269 18.54 16.01 -3.92
N THR A 270 19.72 15.84 -4.51
CA THR A 270 21.01 15.86 -3.83
C THR A 270 21.88 17.07 -4.24
N GLY A 271 21.48 17.77 -5.30
CA GLY A 271 22.21 18.92 -5.80
C GLY A 271 21.80 19.29 -7.22
N THR A 272 22.75 19.80 -7.98
CA THR A 272 22.62 20.06 -9.41
C THR A 272 23.71 19.31 -10.17
N SER A 273 23.41 18.86 -11.36
CA SER A 273 24.33 18.15 -12.24
C SER A 273 24.00 18.47 -13.71
N SER A 274 24.86 18.06 -14.62
CA SER A 274 24.56 18.10 -16.05
C SER A 274 24.64 16.71 -16.64
N TYR A 275 23.68 16.35 -17.43
CA TYR A 275 23.70 15.11 -18.19
C TYR A 275 24.30 15.40 -19.59
N ASN A 276 25.42 14.72 -19.87
CA ASN A 276 26.01 14.79 -21.20
C ASN A 276 25.33 13.74 -22.08
N THR A 277 24.47 14.18 -22.98
CA THR A 277 23.88 13.29 -23.99
C THR A 277 24.99 12.63 -24.79
N PRO A 278 25.04 11.29 -24.91
CA PRO A 278 26.00 10.63 -25.77
C PRO A 278 25.94 11.18 -27.19
N ALA A 279 27.11 11.32 -27.83
CA ALA A 279 27.15 11.74 -29.20
C ALA A 279 26.35 10.76 -30.08
N PRO A 280 25.59 11.25 -31.05
CA PRO A 280 24.87 10.36 -31.99
C PRO A 280 25.85 9.40 -32.67
N GLU A 281 25.51 8.11 -32.61
CA GLU A 281 26.26 7.08 -33.32
C GLU A 281 25.86 7.11 -34.82
N VAL A 282 26.83 7.22 -35.68
CA VAL A 282 26.60 7.10 -37.12
C VAL A 282 26.56 5.65 -37.50
N MET A 283 25.39 5.15 -37.85
CA MET A 283 25.19 3.75 -38.28
C MET A 283 25.17 3.68 -39.80
N ASP A 284 25.87 2.69 -40.35
CA ASP A 284 25.69 2.30 -41.75
C ASP A 284 24.39 1.50 -41.92
N GLY A 285 23.99 1.22 -43.17
CA GLY A 285 22.75 0.49 -43.48
C GLY A 285 22.70 -0.91 -42.88
N THR A 286 23.85 -1.57 -42.68
CA THR A 286 23.94 -2.89 -42.06
C THR A 286 23.69 -2.79 -40.55
N ALA A 287 24.33 -1.84 -39.90
CA ALA A 287 24.16 -1.59 -38.48
C ALA A 287 22.72 -1.14 -38.15
N VAL A 288 22.09 -0.32 -39.00
CA VAL A 288 20.68 0.08 -38.88
C VAL A 288 19.77 -1.14 -38.98
N THR A 289 19.99 -2.02 -39.94
CA THR A 289 19.20 -3.24 -40.16
C THR A 289 19.31 -4.16 -38.93
N ALA A 290 20.52 -4.38 -38.40
CA ALA A 290 20.75 -5.17 -37.21
C ALA A 290 20.10 -4.56 -35.96
N TYR A 291 20.19 -3.25 -35.81
CA TYR A 291 19.55 -2.53 -34.71
C TYR A 291 18.01 -2.66 -34.74
N ILE A 292 17.40 -2.50 -35.92
CA ILE A 292 15.95 -2.66 -36.09
C ILE A 292 15.52 -4.08 -35.77
N ALA A 293 16.25 -5.09 -36.23
CA ALA A 293 15.98 -6.51 -35.88
C ALA A 293 16.01 -6.74 -34.38
N THR A 294 17.06 -6.27 -33.70
CA THR A 294 17.19 -6.38 -32.25
C THR A 294 16.07 -5.62 -31.51
N ALA A 295 15.72 -4.43 -31.97
CA ALA A 295 14.65 -3.63 -31.39
C ALA A 295 13.28 -4.31 -31.54
N LEU A 296 13.02 -4.96 -32.67
CA LEU A 296 11.77 -5.71 -32.92
C LEU A 296 11.67 -6.97 -32.06
N GLU A 297 12.77 -7.72 -31.91
CA GLU A 297 12.80 -8.92 -31.08
C GLU A 297 12.63 -8.63 -29.59
N ASN A 298 13.30 -7.60 -29.10
CA ASN A 298 13.37 -7.32 -27.67
C ASN A 298 12.43 -6.20 -27.25
N LYS A 299 11.64 -5.62 -28.15
CA LYS A 299 10.90 -4.37 -27.92
C LYS A 299 11.79 -3.29 -27.29
N ALA A 300 13.05 -3.27 -27.70
CA ALA A 300 14.07 -2.44 -27.11
C ALA A 300 13.74 -0.96 -27.27
N VAL A 301 14.07 -0.19 -26.27
CA VAL A 301 13.91 1.26 -26.26
C VAL A 301 14.92 1.89 -27.19
N TYR A 302 14.45 2.81 -27.96
CA TYR A 302 15.28 3.64 -28.82
C TYR A 302 16.29 4.45 -28.00
N LYS A 303 17.54 4.34 -28.39
CA LYS A 303 18.59 5.21 -27.87
C LYS A 303 18.54 6.55 -28.60
#